data_5de1c3b62b93b530bbdd4c7e8e09cb0d
#
_entry.id   5de1c3b62b93b530bbdd4c7e8e09cb0d
#
_cell.length_a   1.000
_cell.length_b   1.000
_cell.length_c   1.000
_cell.angle_alpha   90.00
_cell.angle_beta   90.00
_cell.angle_gamma   90.00
#
_symmetry.space_group_name_H-M   'P 1'
#
loop_
_entity.id
_entity.type
_entity.pdbx_description
1 polymer ?
#
loop_
_entity_poly.entity_id
_entity_poly.type
_entity_poly.pdbx_seq_one_letter_code
_entity_poly.pdbx_strand_id
1 'polypeptide(L)'
;MFLLGYDIGSSSVKASLVNAETGKCVSSAFFPKTEANIIAVNPGWAEQDPESWWENLKLSTQAIMTESGVSAAEIKAIGISYQMHGLVCVDKNQHVLRPAIIWCD
;
A
#
# COMPACT_ATOMS: atom_id res chain seq x y z
N MET A 1 -6.60 18.15 12.73
CA MET A 1 -6.04 16.82 12.92
C MET A 1 -6.48 15.91 11.79
N PHE A 2 -5.53 15.15 11.24
CA PHE A 2 -5.79 14.24 10.13
C PHE A 2 -5.37 12.82 10.47
N LEU A 3 -6.03 11.87 9.82
CA LEU A 3 -5.73 10.46 9.90
C LEU A 3 -5.36 9.97 8.52
N LEU A 4 -4.42 9.04 8.45
CA LEU A 4 -3.94 8.47 7.18
C LEU A 4 -4.32 6.99 7.14
N GLY A 5 -5.05 6.59 6.12
CA GLY A 5 -5.44 5.19 5.91
C GLY A 5 -4.78 4.61 4.68
N TYR A 6 -4.33 3.37 4.79
CA TYR A 6 -3.79 2.62 3.66
C TYR A 6 -4.59 1.35 3.43
N ASP A 7 -4.78 1.03 2.16
CA ASP A 7 -5.28 -0.26 1.72
C ASP A 7 -4.22 -0.87 0.80
N ILE A 8 -3.52 -1.86 1.30
CA ILE A 8 -2.44 -2.54 0.56
C ILE A 8 -3.02 -3.79 -0.09
N GLY A 9 -3.61 -3.60 -1.28
CA GLY A 9 -4.23 -4.68 -2.02
C GLY A 9 -3.30 -5.35 -3.00
N SER A 10 -3.79 -6.38 -3.68
CA SER A 10 -3.05 -7.09 -4.72
C SER A 10 -3.05 -6.33 -6.06
N SER A 11 -4.03 -5.49 -6.30
CA SER A 11 -4.15 -4.71 -7.55
C SER A 11 -3.47 -3.35 -7.43
N SER A 12 -3.51 -2.74 -6.26
CA SER A 12 -2.95 -1.41 -6.01
C SER A 12 -2.78 -1.16 -4.52
N VAL A 13 -2.04 -0.12 -4.21
CA VAL A 13 -1.97 0.44 -2.85
C VAL A 13 -2.67 1.78 -2.86
N LYS A 14 -3.67 1.94 -2.00
CA LYS A 14 -4.45 3.17 -1.89
C LYS A 14 -4.12 3.87 -0.57
N ALA A 15 -3.95 5.18 -0.63
CA ALA A 15 -3.82 6.04 0.54
C ALA A 15 -5.00 7.00 0.59
N SER A 16 -5.52 7.25 1.79
CA SER A 16 -6.62 8.18 2.02
C SER A 16 -6.30 9.05 3.22
N LEU A 17 -6.51 10.35 3.05
CA LEU A 17 -6.31 11.34 4.10
C LEU A 17 -7.68 11.81 4.59
N VAL A 18 -7.95 11.63 5.88
CA VAL A 18 -9.25 11.91 6.48
C VAL A 18 -9.12 13.00 7.52
N ASN A 19 -10.02 13.99 7.46
CA ASN A 19 -10.15 14.98 8.51
C ASN A 19 -10.83 14.32 9.71
N ALA A 20 -10.13 14.23 10.84
CA ALA A 20 -10.61 13.52 12.02
C ALA A 20 -11.81 14.20 12.68
N GLU A 21 -11.99 15.49 12.47
CA GLU A 21 -13.08 16.26 13.07
C GLU A 21 -14.37 16.12 12.29
N THR A 22 -14.30 16.04 10.97
CA THR A 22 -15.48 15.94 10.10
C THR A 22 -15.75 14.52 9.62
N GLY A 23 -14.76 13.61 9.68
CA GLY A 23 -14.85 12.27 9.12
C GLY A 23 -14.77 12.22 7.61
N LYS A 24 -14.47 13.33 6.95
CA LYS A 24 -14.44 13.40 5.49
C LYS A 24 -13.06 13.07 4.94
N CYS A 25 -13.04 12.30 3.85
CA CYS A 25 -11.82 12.06 3.07
C CYS A 25 -11.51 13.33 2.28
N VAL A 26 -10.35 13.93 2.52
CA VAL A 26 -9.94 15.17 1.85
C VAL A 26 -9.07 14.92 0.64
N SER A 27 -8.41 13.78 0.56
CA SER A 27 -7.61 13.38 -0.59
C SER A 27 -7.39 11.87 -0.59
N SER A 28 -7.38 11.27 -1.76
CA SER A 28 -7.02 9.86 -1.90
C SER A 28 -6.32 9.64 -3.24
N ALA A 29 -5.44 8.65 -3.26
CA ALA A 29 -4.71 8.24 -4.45
C ALA A 29 -4.36 6.76 -4.36
N PHE A 30 -4.18 6.13 -5.51
CA PHE A 30 -3.75 4.74 -5.58
C PHE A 30 -2.71 4.57 -6.67
N PHE A 31 -1.82 3.63 -6.47
CA PHE A 31 -0.78 3.26 -7.44
C PHE A 31 -0.59 1.74 -7.41
N PRO A 32 -0.24 1.11 -8.54
CA PRO A 32 -0.12 1.71 -9.85
C PRO A 32 -1.49 2.09 -10.43
N LYS A 33 -1.51 2.92 -11.47
CA LYS A 33 -2.76 3.35 -12.13
C LYS A 33 -3.39 2.26 -12.97
N THR A 34 -2.58 1.32 -13.43
CA THR A 34 -3.03 0.05 -13.99
C THR A 34 -2.89 -1.03 -12.92
N GLU A 35 -3.57 -2.16 -13.11
CA GLU A 35 -3.50 -3.26 -12.14
C GLU A 35 -2.04 -3.72 -11.94
N ALA A 36 -1.65 -3.94 -10.68
CA ALA A 36 -0.31 -4.40 -10.34
C ALA A 36 -0.04 -5.79 -10.93
N ASN A 37 1.20 -6.01 -11.36
CA ASN A 37 1.60 -7.29 -11.93
C ASN A 37 1.54 -8.42 -10.90
N ILE A 38 1.03 -9.56 -11.36
CA ILE A 38 1.08 -10.82 -10.63
C ILE A 38 2.03 -11.74 -11.38
N ILE A 39 3.03 -12.27 -10.66
CA ILE A 39 4.01 -13.19 -11.23
C ILE A 39 3.42 -14.60 -11.15
N ALA A 40 3.26 -15.24 -12.31
CA ALA A 40 2.73 -16.60 -12.40
C ALA A 40 3.68 -17.46 -13.23
N VAL A 41 4.80 -17.88 -12.62
CA VAL A 41 5.82 -18.68 -13.29
C VAL A 41 5.28 -20.05 -13.70
N ASN A 42 4.44 -20.63 -12.86
CA ASN A 42 3.78 -21.89 -13.14
C ASN A 42 2.25 -21.73 -13.02
N PRO A 43 1.46 -22.57 -13.72
CA PRO A 43 0.00 -22.55 -13.58
C PRO A 43 -0.43 -22.68 -12.13
N GLY A 44 -1.34 -21.80 -11.70
CA GLY A 44 -1.86 -21.79 -10.34
C GLY A 44 -1.02 -21.02 -9.33
N TRP A 45 0.18 -20.60 -9.70
CA TRP A 45 1.01 -19.76 -8.84
C TRP A 45 0.60 -18.30 -8.97
N ALA A 46 0.66 -17.58 -7.86
CA ALA A 46 0.45 -16.14 -7.85
C ALA A 46 1.41 -15.50 -6.85
N GLU A 47 2.30 -14.66 -7.34
CA GLU A 47 3.34 -14.01 -6.56
C GLU A 47 3.41 -12.53 -6.89
N GLN A 48 3.90 -11.73 -5.96
CA GLN A 48 4.18 -10.32 -6.17
C GLN A 48 5.50 -9.94 -5.51
N ASP A 49 6.15 -8.91 -6.07
CA ASP A 49 7.33 -8.32 -5.45
C ASP A 49 6.91 -7.44 -4.27
N PRO A 50 7.28 -7.79 -3.02
CA PRO A 50 6.90 -6.98 -1.84
C PRO A 50 7.43 -5.55 -1.89
N GLU A 51 8.57 -5.34 -2.55
CA GLU A 51 9.13 -3.99 -2.70
C GLU A 51 8.21 -3.08 -3.53
N SER A 52 7.42 -3.66 -4.43
CA SER A 52 6.45 -2.88 -5.21
C SER A 52 5.34 -2.33 -4.33
N TRP A 53 4.95 -3.02 -3.26
CA TRP A 53 3.95 -2.53 -2.31
C TRP A 53 4.46 -1.26 -1.61
N TRP A 54 5.71 -1.30 -1.19
CA TRP A 54 6.36 -0.15 -0.54
C TRP A 54 6.47 1.04 -1.50
N GLU A 55 6.91 0.80 -2.73
CA GLU A 55 7.02 1.86 -3.75
C GLU A 55 5.66 2.51 -4.03
N ASN A 56 4.62 1.71 -4.19
CA ASN A 56 3.28 2.21 -4.45
C ASN A 56 2.70 2.94 -3.23
N LEU A 57 3.02 2.49 -2.03
CA LEU A 57 2.64 3.18 -0.80
C LEU A 57 3.27 4.56 -0.74
N LYS A 58 4.55 4.67 -1.06
CA LYS A 58 5.25 5.96 -1.09
C LYS A 58 4.65 6.89 -2.15
N LEU A 59 4.41 6.39 -3.34
CA LEU A 59 3.81 7.18 -4.42
C LEU A 59 2.40 7.68 -4.04
N SER A 60 1.59 6.83 -3.45
CA SER A 60 0.23 7.20 -3.02
C SER A 60 0.27 8.25 -1.92
N THR A 61 1.17 8.10 -0.96
CA THR A 61 1.37 9.07 0.12
C THR A 61 1.81 10.42 -0.42
N GLN A 62 2.79 10.41 -1.32
CA GLN A 62 3.31 11.63 -1.92
C GLN A 62 2.21 12.37 -2.70
N ALA A 63 1.39 11.64 -3.43
CA ALA A 63 0.30 12.23 -4.20
C ALA A 63 -0.73 12.93 -3.31
N ILE A 64 -1.18 12.29 -2.22
CA ILE A 64 -2.18 12.89 -1.34
C ILE A 64 -1.62 14.06 -0.52
N MET A 65 -0.36 13.99 -0.14
CA MET A 65 0.26 15.09 0.60
C MET A 65 0.44 16.32 -0.29
N THR A 66 0.82 16.12 -1.54
CA THR A 66 0.94 17.20 -2.52
C THR A 66 -0.41 17.83 -2.84
N GLU A 67 -1.42 17.00 -3.11
CA GLU A 67 -2.77 17.48 -3.45
C GLU A 67 -3.43 18.22 -2.30
N SER A 68 -3.36 17.68 -1.09
CA SER A 68 -4.04 18.24 0.08
C SER A 68 -3.33 19.46 0.66
N GLY A 69 -2.02 19.56 0.51
CA GLY A 69 -1.21 20.59 1.16
C GLY A 69 -1.10 20.43 2.67
N VAL A 70 -1.58 19.31 3.23
CA VAL A 70 -1.54 19.07 4.67
C VAL A 70 -0.12 18.74 5.12
N SER A 71 0.30 19.32 6.23
CA SER A 71 1.61 19.03 6.84
C SER A 71 1.61 17.66 7.49
N ALA A 72 2.71 16.92 7.36
CA ALA A 72 2.88 15.63 8.02
C ALA A 72 2.69 15.72 9.55
N ALA A 73 3.03 16.86 10.15
CA ALA A 73 2.85 17.09 11.58
C ALA A 73 1.38 17.06 12.02
N GLU A 74 0.44 17.27 11.09
CA GLU A 74 -0.99 17.24 11.37
C GLU A 74 -1.59 15.84 11.31
N ILE A 75 -0.84 14.84 10.83
CA ILE A 75 -1.28 13.44 10.79
C ILE A 75 -0.97 12.80 12.15
N LYS A 76 -2.01 12.37 12.84
CA LYS A 76 -1.90 11.90 14.23
C LYS A 76 -1.97 10.39 14.36
N ALA A 77 -2.48 9.68 13.37
CA ALA A 77 -2.54 8.23 13.39
C ALA A 77 -2.59 7.66 11.96
N ILE A 78 -2.16 6.41 11.84
CA ILE A 78 -2.17 5.66 10.58
C ILE A 78 -2.92 4.35 10.83
N GLY A 79 -3.86 4.04 9.94
CA GLY A 79 -4.53 2.74 9.91
C GLY A 79 -4.16 2.00 8.64
N ILE A 80 -4.00 0.70 8.73
CA ILE A 80 -3.58 -0.12 7.59
C ILE A 80 -4.51 -1.31 7.43
N SER A 81 -5.07 -1.45 6.22
CA SER A 81 -5.74 -2.65 5.76
C SER A 81 -4.86 -3.28 4.67
N TYR A 82 -4.84 -4.60 4.56
CA TYR A 82 -3.94 -5.26 3.62
C TYR A 82 -4.53 -6.58 3.15
N GLN A 83 -4.02 -7.07 2.00
CA GLN A 83 -4.38 -8.39 1.50
C GLN A 83 -3.93 -9.46 2.50
N MET A 84 -4.80 -10.45 2.73
CA MET A 84 -4.56 -11.48 3.73
C MET A 84 -3.78 -12.66 3.16
N HIS A 85 -3.17 -13.45 4.06
CA HIS A 85 -2.52 -14.73 3.72
C HIS A 85 -1.30 -14.62 2.81
N GLY A 86 -0.68 -13.45 2.72
CA GLY A 86 0.56 -13.29 1.97
C GLY A 86 1.75 -13.82 2.77
N LEU A 87 2.66 -14.53 2.10
CA LEU A 87 3.89 -15.01 2.68
C LEU A 87 5.07 -14.23 2.10
N VAL A 88 5.75 -13.49 2.96
CA VAL A 88 6.98 -12.76 2.61
C VAL A 88 8.14 -13.36 3.38
N CYS A 89 9.16 -13.84 2.67
CA CYS A 89 10.35 -14.41 3.30
C CYS A 89 11.48 -13.41 3.24
N VAL A 90 12.12 -13.17 4.38
CA VAL A 90 13.24 -12.24 4.48
C VAL A 90 14.41 -12.90 5.21
N ASP A 91 15.62 -12.40 4.98
CA ASP A 91 16.79 -12.83 5.74
C ASP A 91 16.89 -12.08 7.08
N LYS A 92 17.94 -12.37 7.86
CA LYS A 92 18.15 -11.73 9.17
C LYS A 92 18.36 -10.21 9.08
N ASN A 93 18.69 -9.69 7.89
CA ASN A 93 18.86 -8.26 7.63
C ASN A 93 17.60 -7.65 7.00
N GLN A 94 16.50 -8.41 6.97
CA GLN A 94 15.21 -7.99 6.42
C GLN A 94 15.21 -7.76 4.91
N HIS A 95 16.14 -8.39 4.18
CA HIS A 95 16.13 -8.40 2.73
C HIS A 95 15.18 -9.48 2.22
N VAL A 96 14.37 -9.12 1.25
CA VAL A 96 13.42 -10.05 0.62
C VAL A 96 14.17 -11.14 -0.13
N LEU A 97 13.85 -12.41 0.17
CA LEU A 97 14.53 -13.56 -0.42
C LEU A 97 13.90 -14.03 -1.73
N ARG A 98 12.62 -13.75 -1.92
CA ARG A 98 11.86 -14.19 -3.09
C ARG A 98 10.59 -13.35 -3.21
N PRO A 99 9.89 -13.38 -4.37
CA PRO A 99 8.57 -12.77 -4.47
C PRO A 99 7.61 -13.34 -3.42
N ALA A 100 6.70 -12.51 -2.93
CA ALA A 100 5.69 -12.93 -1.96
C ALA A 100 4.68 -13.86 -2.62
N ILE A 101 4.30 -14.93 -1.92
CA ILE A 101 3.20 -15.81 -2.34
C ILE A 101 1.92 -15.14 -1.84
N ILE A 102 1.03 -14.76 -2.75
CA ILE A 102 -0.18 -14.02 -2.41
C ILE A 102 -1.41 -14.92 -2.36
N TRP A 103 -2.51 -14.38 -1.85
CA TRP A 103 -3.74 -15.11 -1.50
C TRP A 103 -4.36 -15.95 -2.62
N CYS A 104 -4.16 -15.56 -3.88
CA CYS A 104 -4.71 -16.28 -5.02
C CYS A 104 -3.77 -17.34 -5.62
N ASP A 105 -2.66 -17.59 -4.95
CA ASP A 105 -1.70 -18.62 -5.36
C ASP A 105 -2.32 -20.02 -5.33
#